data_9e4b7cb7485490b0a6b2b643e496a292
#
_entry.id   9e4b7cb7485490b0a6b2b643e496a292
#
_cell.length_a   1.000
_cell.length_b   1.000
_cell.length_c   1.000
_cell.angle_alpha   90.00
_cell.angle_beta   90.00
_cell.angle_gamma   90.00
#
_symmetry.space_group_name_H-M   'P 1'
#
loop_
_entity.id
_entity.type
_entity.pdbx_description
1 polymer ?
#
loop_
_entity_poly.entity_id
_entity_poly.type
_entity_poly.pdbx_seq_one_letter_code
_entity_poly.pdbx_strand_id
1 'polypeptide(L)'
;SKLWFMFSTPVLSNGGTNRGMPISCFLNYVEDSRGGITGHYTENAFLSSVGGGVGGCWNDVRSVGSKTSAGSESTGVIPFLKVVDAEMLAFSQGVTRRGSYAAYLEMSHPEIEEFLDIRKPTGGDVNRKSTNLHHAVTISDEFMELIERATREEGFDDSWDLVDPH
;
A
#
# COMPACT_ATOMS: atom_id res chain seq x y z
N SER A 1 -13.17 30.90 18.89
CA SER A 1 -12.71 30.73 17.50
C SER A 1 -13.70 29.85 16.78
N LYS A 2 -13.97 30.12 15.50
CA LYS A 2 -14.96 29.35 14.72
C LYS A 2 -14.39 28.04 14.14
N LEU A 3 -13.11 27.73 14.36
CA LEU A 3 -12.40 26.52 13.92
C LEU A 3 -12.65 26.10 12.45
N TRP A 4 -12.78 27.06 11.55
CA TRP A 4 -13.08 26.80 10.14
C TRP A 4 -11.89 26.24 9.37
N PHE A 5 -10.68 26.40 9.94
CA PHE A 5 -9.45 26.02 9.29
C PHE A 5 -8.38 25.73 10.34
N MET A 6 -7.59 24.69 10.10
CA MET A 6 -6.40 24.36 10.87
C MET A 6 -5.33 23.85 9.90
N PHE A 7 -4.11 24.33 10.04
CA PHE A 7 -2.98 23.84 9.27
C PHE A 7 -2.62 22.40 9.66
N SER A 8 -2.15 21.62 8.68
CA SER A 8 -1.60 20.29 8.94
C SER A 8 -0.30 20.39 9.77
N THR A 9 0.01 19.33 10.50
CA THR A 9 1.21 19.28 11.35
C THR A 9 2.50 19.69 10.63
N PRO A 10 2.80 19.24 9.38
CA PRO A 10 4.02 19.65 8.68
C PRO A 10 4.09 21.14 8.38
N VAL A 11 2.95 21.75 8.06
CA VAL A 11 2.90 23.21 7.84
C VAL A 11 3.18 23.94 9.13
N LEU A 12 2.63 23.49 10.26
CA LEU A 12 2.85 24.11 11.57
C LEU A 12 4.28 23.92 12.09
N SER A 13 4.89 22.76 11.83
CA SER A 13 6.23 22.44 12.36
C SER A 13 7.37 22.95 11.48
N ASN A 14 7.18 22.97 10.17
CA ASN A 14 8.25 23.21 9.20
C ASN A 14 8.02 24.48 8.36
N GLY A 15 6.78 25.00 8.30
CA GLY A 15 6.46 26.18 7.51
C GLY A 15 7.31 27.39 7.91
N GLY A 16 7.99 28.01 6.95
CA GLY A 16 8.89 29.14 7.18
C GLY A 16 10.23 28.77 7.85
N THR A 17 10.56 27.50 7.96
CA THR A 17 11.83 27.00 8.52
C THR A 17 12.61 26.18 7.49
N ASN A 18 13.90 25.92 7.75
CA ASN A 18 14.75 25.03 6.94
C ASN A 18 14.74 23.56 7.48
N ARG A 19 13.78 23.19 8.32
CA ARG A 19 13.79 21.90 9.05
C ARG A 19 13.10 20.75 8.35
N GLY A 20 12.61 20.93 7.15
CA GLY A 20 11.90 19.92 6.40
C GLY A 20 10.85 20.52 5.48
N MET A 21 10.04 19.66 4.87
CA MET A 21 9.00 20.09 3.94
C MET A 21 7.68 20.41 4.66
N PRO A 22 6.87 21.33 4.14
CA PRO A 22 5.52 21.60 4.67
C PRO A 22 4.49 20.56 4.27
N ILE A 23 4.92 19.52 3.51
CA ILE A 23 4.11 18.35 3.11
C ILE A 23 4.70 17.10 3.72
N SER A 24 3.85 16.10 3.97
CA SER A 24 4.27 14.87 4.65
C SER A 24 3.60 13.61 4.11
N CYS A 25 2.86 13.70 3.01
CA CYS A 25 2.18 12.57 2.40
C CYS A 25 2.59 12.47 0.95
N PHE A 26 3.09 11.30 0.56
CA PHE A 26 3.61 11.00 -0.77
C PHE A 26 2.96 9.70 -1.24
N LEU A 27 2.44 9.70 -2.45
CA LEU A 27 1.83 8.52 -3.06
C LEU A 27 2.62 8.14 -4.31
N ASN A 28 3.05 6.89 -4.37
CA ASN A 28 3.87 6.37 -5.45
C ASN A 28 3.12 5.25 -6.17
N TYR A 29 3.33 5.18 -7.46
CA TYR A 29 2.95 4.03 -8.27
C TYR A 29 4.11 3.03 -8.30
N VAL A 30 3.80 1.73 -8.23
CA VAL A 30 4.79 0.65 -8.27
C VAL A 30 4.68 -0.05 -9.62
N GLU A 31 5.67 0.16 -10.48
CA GLU A 31 5.75 -0.52 -11.76
C GLU A 31 6.13 -1.99 -11.56
N ASP A 32 5.50 -2.90 -12.33
CA ASP A 32 5.79 -4.34 -12.30
C ASP A 32 7.12 -4.67 -13.02
N SER A 33 8.20 -4.16 -12.46
CA SER A 33 9.56 -4.44 -12.89
C SER A 33 10.53 -4.44 -11.70
N ARG A 34 11.67 -5.13 -11.83
CA ARG A 34 12.71 -5.06 -10.78
C ARG A 34 13.17 -3.62 -10.55
N GLY A 35 13.32 -2.85 -11.63
CA GLY A 35 13.71 -1.45 -11.56
C GLY A 35 12.66 -0.60 -10.84
N GLY A 36 11.38 -0.77 -11.16
CA GLY A 36 10.27 -0.08 -10.53
C GLY A 36 10.17 -0.41 -9.04
N ILE A 37 10.18 -1.68 -8.67
CA ILE A 37 10.09 -2.12 -7.27
C ILE A 37 11.31 -1.64 -6.45
N THR A 38 12.54 -1.78 -6.96
CA THR A 38 13.75 -1.32 -6.25
C THR A 38 13.83 0.21 -6.19
N GLY A 39 13.40 0.90 -7.24
CA GLY A 39 13.27 2.34 -7.27
C GLY A 39 12.30 2.84 -6.21
N HIS A 40 11.14 2.17 -6.09
CA HIS A 40 10.15 2.46 -5.06
C HIS A 40 10.73 2.35 -3.64
N TYR A 41 11.50 1.31 -3.32
CA TYR A 41 12.16 1.21 -2.03
C TYR A 41 13.13 2.37 -1.79
N THR A 42 13.97 2.68 -2.78
CA THR A 42 14.92 3.80 -2.66
C THR A 42 14.21 5.13 -2.38
N GLU A 43 13.13 5.41 -3.10
CA GLU A 43 12.34 6.62 -2.89
C GLU A 43 11.69 6.67 -1.51
N ASN A 44 11.12 5.54 -1.07
CA ASN A 44 10.52 5.41 0.26
C ASN A 44 11.52 5.66 1.38
N ALA A 45 12.75 5.14 1.27
CA ALA A 45 13.80 5.35 2.24
C ALA A 45 14.11 6.85 2.42
N PHE A 46 14.23 7.58 1.31
CA PHE A 46 14.48 9.04 1.36
C PHE A 46 13.29 9.79 1.95
N LEU A 47 12.07 9.52 1.51
CA LEU A 47 10.87 10.20 1.98
C LEU A 47 10.60 9.92 3.47
N SER A 48 10.81 8.69 3.92
CA SER A 48 10.69 8.31 5.33
C SER A 48 11.72 9.00 6.20
N SER A 49 12.96 9.14 5.72
CA SER A 49 14.04 9.78 6.48
C SER A 49 13.78 11.26 6.78
N VAL A 50 13.00 11.93 5.95
CA VAL A 50 12.56 13.33 6.17
C VAL A 50 11.20 13.44 6.89
N GLY A 51 10.68 12.33 7.43
CA GLY A 51 9.44 12.30 8.20
C GLY A 51 8.17 12.24 7.33
N GLY A 52 8.29 11.87 6.06
CA GLY A 52 7.16 11.64 5.15
C GLY A 52 6.40 10.35 5.49
N GLY A 53 5.07 10.39 5.38
CA GLY A 53 4.25 9.19 5.23
C GLY A 53 4.15 8.83 3.75
N VAL A 54 4.32 7.57 3.41
CA VAL A 54 4.35 7.12 2.03
C VAL A 54 3.21 6.13 1.78
N GLY A 55 2.63 6.18 0.59
CA GLY A 55 1.70 5.18 0.10
C GLY A 55 2.13 4.68 -1.27
N GLY A 56 1.92 3.39 -1.54
CA GLY A 56 2.24 2.78 -2.82
C GLY A 56 1.05 2.02 -3.40
N CYS A 57 0.79 2.24 -4.70
CA CYS A 57 -0.20 1.52 -5.46
C CYS A 57 0.46 0.29 -6.10
N TRP A 58 0.02 -0.90 -5.73
CA TRP A 58 0.55 -2.19 -6.14
C TRP A 58 -0.35 -2.93 -7.14
N ASN A 59 -1.37 -2.27 -7.63
CA ASN A 59 -2.42 -2.88 -8.47
C ASN A 59 -1.85 -3.61 -9.69
N ASP A 60 -0.82 -3.07 -10.32
CA ASP A 60 -0.26 -3.59 -11.57
C ASP A 60 0.88 -4.59 -11.36
N VAL A 61 1.26 -4.86 -10.11
CA VAL A 61 2.28 -5.87 -9.82
C VAL A 61 1.66 -7.27 -9.90
N ARG A 62 2.23 -8.10 -10.75
CA ARG A 62 1.73 -9.46 -11.01
C ARG A 62 1.65 -10.32 -9.75
N SER A 63 0.67 -11.22 -9.74
CA SER A 63 0.43 -12.13 -8.64
C SER A 63 1.47 -13.26 -8.55
N VAL A 64 1.42 -14.00 -7.45
CA VAL A 64 2.22 -15.22 -7.24
C VAL A 64 1.92 -16.26 -8.34
N GLY A 65 2.98 -16.87 -8.88
CA GLY A 65 2.90 -17.90 -9.93
C GLY A 65 2.85 -17.37 -11.35
N SER A 66 2.59 -16.07 -11.56
CA SER A 66 2.62 -15.44 -12.89
C SER A 66 4.02 -15.51 -13.50
N LYS A 67 4.10 -15.73 -14.83
CA LYS A 67 5.38 -15.85 -15.53
C LYS A 67 6.12 -14.52 -15.62
N THR A 68 7.39 -14.53 -15.27
CA THR A 68 8.28 -13.39 -15.49
C THR A 68 8.87 -13.43 -16.90
N SER A 69 9.40 -12.32 -17.39
CA SER A 69 10.10 -12.25 -18.68
C SER A 69 11.31 -13.19 -18.76
N ALA A 70 11.88 -13.59 -17.61
CA ALA A 70 12.98 -14.55 -17.53
C ALA A 70 12.51 -16.01 -17.47
N GLY A 71 11.20 -16.28 -17.54
CA GLY A 71 10.62 -17.62 -17.51
C GLY A 71 10.48 -18.22 -16.10
N SER A 72 10.85 -17.49 -15.03
CA SER A 72 10.60 -17.89 -13.65
C SER A 72 9.19 -17.49 -13.22
N GLU A 73 8.73 -18.02 -12.09
CA GLU A 73 7.47 -17.61 -11.48
C GLU A 73 7.65 -16.44 -10.53
N SER A 74 6.66 -15.56 -10.48
CA SER A 74 6.58 -14.44 -9.54
C SER A 74 6.33 -14.95 -8.12
N THR A 75 6.89 -14.27 -7.14
CA THR A 75 6.60 -14.49 -5.72
C THR A 75 5.38 -13.72 -5.24
N GLY A 76 4.79 -12.88 -6.12
CA GLY A 76 3.64 -12.04 -5.82
C GLY A 76 3.98 -10.75 -5.07
N VAL A 77 2.93 -10.01 -4.70
CA VAL A 77 3.02 -8.70 -4.04
C VAL A 77 3.45 -8.81 -2.57
N ILE A 78 2.96 -9.82 -1.86
CA ILE A 78 3.10 -9.92 -0.40
C ILE A 78 4.56 -9.91 0.09
N PRO A 79 5.51 -10.66 -0.52
CA PRO A 79 6.91 -10.60 -0.10
C PRO A 79 7.55 -9.24 -0.28
N PHE A 80 7.18 -8.49 -1.33
CA PHE A 80 7.68 -7.14 -1.55
C PHE A 80 7.15 -6.16 -0.49
N LEU A 81 5.90 -6.31 -0.07
CA LEU A 81 5.33 -5.54 1.04
C LEU A 81 6.03 -5.83 2.37
N LYS A 82 6.53 -7.05 2.57
CA LYS A 82 7.34 -7.40 3.75
C LYS A 82 8.65 -6.61 3.78
N VAL A 83 9.27 -6.39 2.64
CA VAL A 83 10.47 -5.53 2.54
C VAL A 83 10.14 -4.09 2.92
N VAL A 84 9.05 -3.53 2.39
CA VAL A 84 8.58 -2.18 2.74
C VAL A 84 8.28 -2.06 4.23
N ASP A 85 7.64 -3.06 4.84
CA ASP A 85 7.34 -3.08 6.27
C ASP A 85 8.62 -2.96 7.13
N ALA A 86 9.66 -3.70 6.77
CA ALA A 86 10.95 -3.65 7.44
C ALA A 86 11.71 -2.33 7.15
N GLU A 87 11.64 -1.85 5.92
CA GLU A 87 12.24 -0.59 5.50
C GLU A 87 11.70 0.60 6.29
N MET A 88 10.37 0.69 6.45
CA MET A 88 9.73 1.76 7.21
C MET A 88 10.19 1.80 8.67
N LEU A 89 10.46 0.66 9.27
CA LEU A 89 11.03 0.58 10.61
C LEU A 89 12.48 1.05 10.64
N ALA A 90 13.29 0.67 9.64
CA ALA A 90 14.71 0.99 9.57
C ALA A 90 14.97 2.48 9.35
N PHE A 91 14.21 3.11 8.44
CA PHE A 91 14.38 4.53 8.08
C PHE A 91 13.53 5.50 8.93
N SER A 92 12.84 5.00 9.94
CA SER A 92 12.05 5.81 10.87
C SER A 92 12.97 6.54 11.87
N GLN A 93 13.55 7.66 11.47
CA GLN A 93 14.51 8.41 12.29
C GLN A 93 13.91 9.61 13.04
N GLY A 94 12.64 9.88 12.89
CA GLY A 94 12.03 11.06 13.51
C GLY A 94 11.69 10.85 14.99
N VAL A 95 12.19 11.73 15.85
CA VAL A 95 11.77 11.81 17.27
C VAL A 95 10.27 12.14 17.37
N THR A 96 9.73 12.83 16.38
CA THR A 96 8.35 13.35 16.37
C THR A 96 7.39 12.56 15.48
N ARG A 97 7.86 11.88 14.43
CA ARG A 97 7.04 11.05 13.53
C ARG A 97 7.82 9.82 13.09
N ARG A 98 7.23 8.66 13.27
CA ARG A 98 7.73 7.42 12.65
C ARG A 98 7.33 7.39 11.18
N GLY A 99 8.18 6.82 10.33
CA GLY A 99 7.82 6.48 8.97
C GLY A 99 6.57 5.60 8.97
N SER A 100 5.64 5.88 8.09
CA SER A 100 4.42 5.08 7.91
C SER A 100 4.20 4.82 6.44
N TYR A 101 3.72 3.63 6.12
CA TYR A 101 3.42 3.23 4.77
C TYR A 101 2.00 2.72 4.65
N ALA A 102 1.31 3.11 3.58
CA ALA A 102 0.01 2.57 3.21
C ALA A 102 0.13 1.85 1.86
N ALA A 103 -0.08 0.53 1.86
CA ALA A 103 -0.16 -0.25 0.64
C ALA A 103 -1.59 -0.22 0.09
N TYR A 104 -1.73 0.00 -1.21
CA TYR A 104 -3.00 -0.03 -1.92
C TYR A 104 -2.98 -1.20 -2.89
N LEU A 105 -4.00 -2.05 -2.84
CA LEU A 105 -4.22 -3.16 -3.76
C LEU A 105 -5.67 -3.16 -4.22
N GLU A 106 -5.90 -3.49 -5.49
CA GLU A 106 -7.23 -3.55 -6.07
C GLU A 106 -7.99 -4.79 -5.61
N MET A 107 -9.34 -4.66 -5.47
CA MET A 107 -10.22 -5.74 -5.03
C MET A 107 -10.24 -6.94 -5.98
N SER A 108 -9.93 -6.73 -7.25
CA SER A 108 -9.83 -7.79 -8.27
C SER A 108 -8.47 -8.50 -8.31
N HIS A 109 -7.48 -8.05 -7.56
CA HIS A 109 -6.15 -8.66 -7.58
C HIS A 109 -6.17 -10.08 -6.97
N PRO A 110 -5.50 -11.09 -7.57
CA PRO A 110 -5.53 -12.48 -7.07
C PRO A 110 -5.03 -12.69 -5.65
N GLU A 111 -4.16 -11.81 -5.15
CA GLU A 111 -3.65 -11.88 -3.77
C GLU A 111 -4.46 -11.04 -2.77
N ILE A 112 -5.65 -10.54 -3.14
CA ILE A 112 -6.43 -9.63 -2.29
C ILE A 112 -6.80 -10.26 -0.94
N GLU A 113 -7.19 -11.53 -0.91
CA GLU A 113 -7.56 -12.21 0.34
C GLU A 113 -6.38 -12.30 1.31
N GLU A 114 -5.20 -12.66 0.81
CA GLU A 114 -3.98 -12.68 1.63
C GLU A 114 -3.57 -11.28 2.06
N PHE A 115 -3.73 -10.30 1.19
CA PHE A 115 -3.47 -8.89 1.48
C PHE A 115 -4.37 -8.35 2.59
N LEU A 116 -5.65 -8.70 2.60
CA LEU A 116 -6.57 -8.32 3.69
C LEU A 116 -6.13 -8.89 5.05
N ASP A 117 -5.47 -10.04 5.03
CA ASP A 117 -4.99 -10.74 6.22
C ASP A 117 -3.51 -10.43 6.57
N ILE A 118 -2.84 -9.57 5.79
CA ILE A 118 -1.39 -9.31 5.91
C ILE A 118 -0.98 -8.82 7.30
N ARG A 119 -1.86 -8.11 8.00
CA ARG A 119 -1.61 -7.56 9.34
C ARG A 119 -2.00 -8.48 10.48
N LYS A 120 -2.65 -9.60 10.22
CA LYS A 120 -3.00 -10.56 11.26
C LYS A 120 -1.72 -11.26 11.74
N PRO A 121 -1.33 -11.14 13.03
CA PRO A 121 -0.05 -11.68 13.51
C PRO A 121 -0.05 -13.20 13.67
N THR A 122 -1.22 -13.81 13.60
CA THR A 122 -1.42 -15.26 13.82
C THR A 122 -1.92 -15.94 12.53
N GLY A 123 -1.53 -17.18 12.36
CA GLY A 123 -1.90 -18.00 11.20
C GLY A 123 -1.03 -17.76 9.97
N GLY A 124 -0.68 -18.82 9.27
CA GLY A 124 0.12 -18.81 8.05
C GLY A 124 1.61 -18.53 8.26
N ASP A 125 2.31 -18.26 7.16
CA ASP A 125 3.75 -17.99 7.15
C ASP A 125 4.03 -16.56 7.66
N VAL A 126 4.83 -16.46 8.73
CA VAL A 126 5.26 -15.18 9.32
C VAL A 126 6.02 -14.28 8.31
N ASN A 127 6.69 -14.88 7.33
CA ASN A 127 7.40 -14.14 6.29
C ASN A 127 6.44 -13.43 5.30
N ARG A 128 5.19 -13.85 5.28
CA ARG A 128 4.13 -13.22 4.48
C ARG A 128 3.22 -12.30 5.30
N LYS A 129 3.65 -11.90 6.50
CA LYS A 129 2.92 -10.97 7.38
C LYS A 129 3.69 -9.67 7.54
N SER A 130 2.96 -8.56 7.51
CA SER A 130 3.47 -7.20 7.65
C SER A 130 2.59 -6.43 8.62
N THR A 131 3.06 -6.26 9.85
CA THR A 131 2.22 -5.75 10.95
C THR A 131 2.35 -4.24 11.18
N ASN A 132 3.38 -3.61 10.60
CA ASN A 132 3.66 -2.18 10.80
C ASN A 132 3.09 -1.30 9.68
N LEU A 133 2.99 -1.81 8.45
CA LEU A 133 2.35 -1.06 7.37
C LEU A 133 0.83 -1.00 7.56
N HIS A 134 0.21 0.00 6.96
CA HIS A 134 -1.22 0.06 6.76
C HIS A 134 -1.55 -0.49 5.38
N HIS A 135 -2.76 -1.06 5.23
CA HIS A 135 -3.24 -1.52 3.94
C HIS A 135 -4.60 -0.89 3.63
N ALA A 136 -4.84 -0.64 2.37
CA ALA A 136 -6.07 -0.08 1.84
C ALA A 136 -6.44 -0.82 0.56
N VAL A 137 -7.72 -0.92 0.28
CA VAL A 137 -8.25 -1.58 -0.93
C VAL A 137 -8.72 -0.51 -1.89
N THR A 138 -8.31 -0.62 -3.16
CA THR A 138 -8.91 0.14 -4.25
C THR A 138 -10.15 -0.60 -4.71
N ILE A 139 -11.29 0.06 -4.69
CA ILE A 139 -12.60 -0.51 -5.03
C ILE A 139 -13.13 0.20 -6.26
N SER A 140 -13.52 -0.56 -7.28
CA SER A 140 -14.13 -0.02 -8.49
C SER A 140 -15.64 0.23 -8.32
N ASP A 141 -16.20 1.05 -9.21
CA ASP A 141 -17.64 1.31 -9.23
C ASP A 141 -18.43 0.03 -9.54
N GLU A 142 -17.90 -0.84 -10.40
CA GLU A 142 -18.50 -2.13 -10.75
C GLU A 142 -18.62 -3.05 -9.53
N PHE A 143 -17.59 -3.09 -8.67
CA PHE A 143 -17.65 -3.86 -7.44
C PHE A 143 -18.70 -3.29 -6.47
N MET A 144 -18.79 -1.97 -6.37
CA MET A 144 -19.80 -1.32 -5.53
C MET A 144 -21.23 -1.58 -6.05
N GLU A 145 -21.44 -1.54 -7.36
CA GLU A 145 -22.72 -1.89 -7.98
C GLU A 145 -23.11 -3.35 -7.73
N LEU A 146 -22.15 -4.26 -7.83
CA LEU A 146 -22.35 -5.68 -7.51
C LEU A 146 -22.83 -5.85 -6.07
N ILE A 147 -22.18 -5.22 -5.10
CA ILE A 147 -22.56 -5.28 -3.67
C ILE A 147 -23.96 -4.68 -3.46
N GLU A 148 -24.27 -3.57 -4.11
CA GLU A 148 -25.59 -2.95 -4.03
C GLU A 148 -26.70 -3.88 -4.54
N ARG A 149 -26.46 -4.52 -5.68
CA ARG A 149 -27.39 -5.50 -6.25
C ARG A 149 -27.55 -6.74 -5.40
N ALA A 150 -26.43 -7.32 -4.91
CA ALA A 150 -26.44 -8.47 -4.02
C ALA A 150 -27.23 -8.20 -2.73
N THR A 151 -27.25 -6.95 -2.27
CA THR A 151 -28.00 -6.55 -1.07
C THR A 151 -29.50 -6.41 -1.34
N ARG A 152 -29.90 -6.06 -2.57
CA ARG A 152 -31.30 -5.77 -2.94
C ARG A 152 -32.05 -6.94 -3.57
N GLU A 153 -31.32 -7.81 -4.28
CA GLU A 153 -31.89 -8.89 -5.09
C GLU A 153 -31.60 -10.25 -4.46
N GLU A 154 -32.61 -10.90 -3.90
CA GLU A 154 -32.48 -12.24 -3.33
C GLU A 154 -32.10 -13.27 -4.43
N GLY A 155 -31.02 -14.02 -4.20
CA GLY A 155 -30.51 -15.01 -5.18
C GLY A 155 -29.68 -14.42 -6.32
N PHE A 156 -29.29 -13.17 -6.21
CA PHE A 156 -28.33 -12.57 -7.16
C PHE A 156 -26.97 -13.28 -7.02
N ASP A 157 -26.33 -13.54 -8.17
CA ASP A 157 -24.95 -14.04 -8.19
C ASP A 157 -23.97 -12.89 -7.85
N ASP A 158 -23.40 -12.93 -6.66
CA ASP A 158 -22.46 -11.96 -6.13
C ASP A 158 -21.00 -12.38 -6.29
N SER A 159 -20.72 -13.34 -7.17
CA SER A 159 -19.35 -13.76 -7.48
C SER A 159 -18.53 -12.60 -8.07
N TRP A 160 -17.28 -12.52 -7.65
CA TRP A 160 -16.33 -11.53 -8.13
C TRP A 160 -15.08 -12.24 -8.64
N ASP A 161 -14.68 -11.93 -9.88
CA ASP A 161 -13.51 -12.53 -10.50
C ASP A 161 -12.23 -11.85 -10.04
N LEU A 162 -11.23 -12.65 -9.68
CA LEU A 162 -9.87 -12.18 -9.42
C LEU A 162 -9.06 -12.30 -10.71
N VAL A 163 -8.43 -11.21 -11.12
CA VAL A 163 -7.77 -11.08 -12.42
C VAL A 163 -6.33 -10.62 -12.21
N ASP A 164 -5.37 -11.41 -12.72
CA ASP A 164 -3.97 -10.99 -12.74
C ASP A 164 -3.80 -9.80 -13.70
N PRO A 165 -3.08 -8.74 -13.33
CA PRO A 165 -2.89 -7.58 -14.19
C PRO A 165 -2.02 -7.85 -15.44
N HIS A 166 -1.41 -9.03 -15.58
CA HIS A 166 -0.51 -9.43 -16.69
C HIS A 166 -0.91 -10.72 -17.41
#